data_8fea0f39b466444ab2d47793c61e880c
#
_entry.id   8fea0f39b466444ab2d47793c61e880c
#
_cell.length_a   1.000
_cell.length_b   1.000
_cell.length_c   1.000
_cell.angle_alpha   90.00
_cell.angle_beta   90.00
_cell.angle_gamma   90.00
#
_symmetry.space_group_name_H-M   'P 1'
#
loop_
_entity.id
_entity.type
_entity.pdbx_description
1 polymer ?
#
loop_
_entity_poly.entity_id
_entity_poly.type
_entity_poly.pdbx_seq_one_letter_code
_entity_poly.pdbx_strand_id
1 'polypeptide(L)'
;MYKQSNNIRKLLSLFCGLLVLCLFSCKKANSELVDHYNDLSYTFHYKDIDSTLYYSQKALSAAANYSAGKAESYNNRAFVELMKMEYEKAYNTLDTVYTLTDNQLELLVADVQMMRLCQRQSKNKDFYDFQYQAQGRLKRIQEEKNTLSKRLKKRLIYAETEFYLITSTYYF
;
A
#
# COMPACT_ATOMS: atom_id res chain seq x y z
N MET A 1 22.42 53.25 8.17
CA MET A 1 22.16 52.21 7.15
C MET A 1 22.25 50.76 7.68
N TYR A 2 22.86 50.44 8.80
CA TYR A 2 23.06 49.07 9.30
C TYR A 2 21.78 48.43 9.91
N LYS A 3 20.85 49.19 10.47
CA LYS A 3 19.65 48.69 11.18
C LYS A 3 18.58 48.12 10.25
N GLN A 4 18.54 48.55 9.00
CA GLN A 4 17.55 48.11 8.00
C GLN A 4 17.87 46.70 7.42
N SER A 5 19.16 46.36 7.29
CA SER A 5 19.63 45.06 6.80
C SER A 5 19.28 43.90 7.74
N ASN A 6 19.30 44.13 9.07
CA ASN A 6 18.99 43.10 10.06
C ASN A 6 17.50 42.73 10.09
N ASN A 7 16.61 43.69 9.83
CA ASN A 7 15.17 43.42 9.78
C ASN A 7 14.79 42.62 8.54
N ILE A 8 15.42 42.90 7.39
CA ILE A 8 15.19 42.14 6.15
C ILE A 8 15.66 40.66 6.31
N ARG A 9 16.82 40.42 6.94
CA ARG A 9 17.31 39.07 7.20
C ARG A 9 16.39 38.28 8.13
N LYS A 10 15.86 38.92 9.18
CA LYS A 10 14.88 38.30 10.08
C LYS A 10 13.56 37.97 9.37
N LEU A 11 13.07 38.86 8.51
CA LEU A 11 11.87 38.64 7.72
C LEU A 11 12.05 37.48 6.73
N LEU A 12 13.20 37.40 6.06
CA LEU A 12 13.55 36.31 5.14
C LEU A 12 13.62 34.95 5.85
N SER A 13 14.24 34.93 7.04
CA SER A 13 14.33 33.71 7.87
C SER A 13 12.95 33.22 8.35
N LEU A 14 12.08 34.15 8.73
CA LEU A 14 10.69 33.83 9.12
C LEU A 14 9.88 33.29 7.93
N PHE A 15 10.05 33.89 6.74
CA PHE A 15 9.39 33.46 5.52
C PHE A 15 9.87 32.09 5.06
N CYS A 16 11.19 31.80 5.10
CA CYS A 16 11.72 30.45 4.84
C CYS A 16 11.21 29.41 5.83
N GLY A 17 11.13 29.74 7.13
CA GLY A 17 10.58 28.84 8.15
C GLY A 17 9.11 28.50 7.89
N LEU A 18 8.31 29.52 7.51
CA LEU A 18 6.89 29.32 7.17
C LEU A 18 6.71 28.46 5.91
N LEU A 19 7.56 28.66 4.90
CA LEU A 19 7.54 27.87 3.65
C LEU A 19 7.84 26.38 3.91
N VAL A 20 8.82 26.09 4.77
CA VAL A 20 9.19 24.72 5.16
C VAL A 20 8.04 24.06 5.91
N LEU A 21 7.37 24.75 6.83
CA LEU A 21 6.20 24.22 7.56
C LEU A 21 5.02 23.92 6.61
N CYS A 22 4.79 24.75 5.60
CA CYS A 22 3.75 24.51 4.58
C CYS A 22 4.04 23.23 3.76
N LEU A 23 5.30 22.95 3.41
CA LEU A 23 5.69 21.78 2.64
C LEU A 23 5.47 20.48 3.45
N PHE A 24 5.76 20.48 4.74
CA PHE A 24 5.50 19.32 5.61
C PHE A 24 3.99 19.10 5.86
N SER A 25 3.22 20.15 6.03
CA SER A 25 1.77 20.09 6.22
C SER A 25 1.07 19.53 4.97
N CYS A 26 1.48 19.96 3.77
CA CYS A 26 0.92 19.47 2.52
C CYS A 26 1.20 17.98 2.29
N LYS A 27 2.38 17.48 2.70
CA LYS A 27 2.74 16.06 2.57
C LYS A 27 1.91 15.16 3.51
N LYS A 28 1.65 15.62 4.73
CA LYS A 28 0.84 14.86 5.71
C LYS A 28 -0.63 14.80 5.30
N ALA A 29 -1.20 15.92 4.89
CA ALA A 29 -2.59 15.97 4.41
C ALA A 29 -2.81 15.08 3.19
N ASN A 30 -1.83 14.97 2.29
CA ASN A 30 -1.92 14.11 1.13
C ASN A 30 -1.87 12.62 1.51
N SER A 31 -1.04 12.21 2.47
CA SER A 31 -0.98 10.81 2.92
C SER A 31 -2.28 10.36 3.60
N GLU A 32 -2.91 11.20 4.42
CA GLU A 32 -4.22 10.91 5.04
C GLU A 32 -5.32 10.73 3.98
N LEU A 33 -5.33 11.55 2.94
CA LEU A 33 -6.28 11.41 1.83
C LEU A 33 -6.05 10.11 1.04
N VAL A 34 -4.79 9.75 0.78
CA VAL A 34 -4.42 8.51 0.11
C VAL A 34 -4.86 7.30 0.93
N ASP A 35 -4.57 7.31 2.22
CA ASP A 35 -4.98 6.25 3.16
C ASP A 35 -6.50 6.12 3.21
N HIS A 36 -7.23 7.24 3.24
CA HIS A 36 -8.69 7.23 3.19
C HIS A 36 -9.24 6.58 1.90
N TYR A 37 -8.70 6.95 0.74
CA TYR A 37 -9.13 6.33 -0.52
C TYR A 37 -8.76 4.85 -0.60
N ASN A 38 -7.61 4.45 -0.08
CA ASN A 38 -7.22 3.04 0.00
C ASN A 38 -8.15 2.25 0.94
N ASP A 39 -8.54 2.82 2.06
CA ASP A 39 -9.51 2.21 2.99
C ASP A 39 -10.90 2.07 2.35
N LEU A 40 -11.34 3.07 1.58
CA LEU A 40 -12.58 2.98 0.80
C LEU A 40 -12.47 1.88 -0.26
N SER A 41 -11.39 1.87 -1.05
CA SER A 41 -11.13 0.83 -2.04
C SER A 41 -11.25 -0.56 -1.41
N TYR A 42 -10.56 -0.78 -0.30
CA TYR A 42 -10.58 -2.03 0.44
C TYR A 42 -11.98 -2.39 0.99
N THR A 43 -12.76 -1.40 1.42
CA THR A 43 -14.13 -1.61 1.95
C THR A 43 -15.07 -2.18 0.88
N PHE A 44 -14.80 -1.92 -0.39
CA PHE A 44 -15.58 -2.42 -1.52
C PHE A 44 -15.07 -3.76 -2.08
N HIS A 45 -13.93 -4.30 -1.61
CA HIS A 45 -13.51 -5.66 -1.95
C HIS A 45 -14.68 -6.64 -1.77
N TYR A 46 -14.90 -7.53 -2.72
CA TYR A 46 -15.99 -8.52 -2.75
C TYR A 46 -17.43 -7.96 -2.75
N LYS A 47 -17.63 -6.63 -2.73
CA LYS A 47 -18.95 -5.99 -2.76
C LYS A 47 -19.21 -5.31 -4.09
N ASP A 48 -18.25 -4.50 -4.53
CA ASP A 48 -18.33 -3.71 -5.75
C ASP A 48 -16.92 -3.49 -6.32
N ILE A 49 -16.62 -4.26 -7.36
CA ILE A 49 -15.31 -4.25 -8.02
C ILE A 49 -15.03 -2.89 -8.69
N ASP A 50 -16.03 -2.24 -9.22
CA ASP A 50 -15.86 -0.98 -9.93
C ASP A 50 -15.59 0.17 -8.93
N SER A 51 -16.27 0.19 -7.78
CA SER A 51 -15.93 1.09 -6.68
C SER A 51 -14.54 0.82 -6.12
N THR A 52 -14.13 -0.46 -5.99
CA THR A 52 -12.77 -0.83 -5.60
C THR A 52 -11.73 -0.20 -6.54
N LEU A 53 -11.92 -0.36 -7.85
CA LEU A 53 -11.04 0.21 -8.87
C LEU A 53 -11.03 1.74 -8.82
N TYR A 54 -12.20 2.36 -8.74
CA TYR A 54 -12.34 3.81 -8.68
C TYR A 54 -11.54 4.43 -7.53
N TYR A 55 -11.71 3.90 -6.30
CA TYR A 55 -11.01 4.43 -5.14
C TYR A 55 -9.52 4.12 -5.17
N SER A 56 -9.07 2.96 -5.69
CA SER A 56 -7.65 2.69 -5.88
C SER A 56 -6.99 3.68 -6.84
N GLN A 57 -7.66 4.06 -7.91
CA GLN A 57 -7.19 5.08 -8.86
C GLN A 57 -7.12 6.48 -8.22
N LYS A 58 -8.11 6.83 -7.39
CA LYS A 58 -8.11 8.08 -6.60
C LYS A 58 -6.93 8.15 -5.64
N ALA A 59 -6.69 7.06 -4.91
CA ALA A 59 -5.54 6.95 -4.02
C ALA A 59 -4.21 7.09 -4.78
N LEU A 60 -4.07 6.38 -5.91
CA LEU A 60 -2.86 6.43 -6.74
C LEU A 60 -2.60 7.85 -7.28
N SER A 61 -3.64 8.54 -7.76
CA SER A 61 -3.54 9.91 -8.27
C SER A 61 -3.14 10.92 -7.20
N ALA A 62 -3.55 10.69 -5.94
CA ALA A 62 -3.25 11.57 -4.80
C ALA A 62 -1.88 11.27 -4.16
N ALA A 63 -1.30 10.09 -4.42
CA ALA A 63 -0.19 9.56 -3.62
C ALA A 63 1.16 10.27 -3.81
N ALA A 64 1.36 11.05 -4.88
CA ALA A 64 2.60 11.80 -5.15
C ALA A 64 3.88 10.97 -4.80
N ASN A 65 4.57 11.31 -3.72
CA ASN A 65 5.80 10.64 -3.27
C ASN A 65 5.54 9.65 -2.10
N TYR A 66 4.28 9.33 -1.79
CA TYR A 66 3.93 8.40 -0.73
C TYR A 66 3.97 6.95 -1.25
N SER A 67 5.15 6.33 -1.23
CA SER A 67 5.40 5.00 -1.82
C SER A 67 4.54 3.89 -1.21
N ALA A 68 4.37 3.86 0.12
CA ALA A 68 3.52 2.87 0.79
C ALA A 68 2.05 3.00 0.37
N GLY A 69 1.52 4.23 0.27
CA GLY A 69 0.16 4.47 -0.19
C GLY A 69 -0.05 4.10 -1.66
N LYS A 70 0.97 4.31 -2.52
CA LYS A 70 0.96 3.84 -3.91
C LYS A 70 0.92 2.32 -3.98
N ALA A 71 1.77 1.65 -3.20
CA ALA A 71 1.85 0.19 -3.15
C ALA A 71 0.50 -0.41 -2.73
N GLU A 72 -0.15 0.16 -1.71
CA GLU A 72 -1.49 -0.22 -1.30
C GLU A 72 -2.52 -0.03 -2.43
N SER A 73 -2.43 1.09 -3.17
CA SER A 73 -3.32 1.36 -4.30
C SER A 73 -3.14 0.32 -5.43
N TYR A 74 -1.89 -0.06 -5.72
CA TYR A 74 -1.60 -1.12 -6.70
C TYR A 74 -2.09 -2.49 -6.22
N ASN A 75 -1.93 -2.81 -4.94
CA ASN A 75 -2.50 -4.02 -4.36
C ASN A 75 -4.03 -4.07 -4.50
N ASN A 76 -4.74 -2.97 -4.23
CA ASN A 76 -6.18 -2.88 -4.42
C ASN A 76 -6.60 -3.01 -5.90
N ARG A 77 -5.82 -2.44 -6.82
CA ARG A 77 -6.03 -2.58 -8.26
C ARG A 77 -5.79 -4.02 -8.72
N ALA A 78 -4.71 -4.65 -8.29
CA ALA A 78 -4.40 -6.04 -8.63
C ALA A 78 -5.50 -7.00 -8.16
N PHE A 79 -6.10 -6.74 -6.99
CA PHE A 79 -7.27 -7.48 -6.55
C PHE A 79 -8.42 -7.42 -7.57
N VAL A 80 -8.72 -6.24 -8.13
CA VAL A 80 -9.75 -6.10 -9.17
C VAL A 80 -9.39 -6.89 -10.43
N GLU A 81 -8.15 -6.79 -10.88
CA GLU A 81 -7.64 -7.49 -12.07
C GLU A 81 -7.73 -9.02 -11.88
N LEU A 82 -7.40 -9.51 -10.67
CA LEU A 82 -7.58 -10.93 -10.31
C LEU A 82 -9.06 -11.36 -10.31
N MET A 83 -9.97 -10.53 -9.81
CA MET A 83 -11.41 -10.83 -9.83
C MET A 83 -11.97 -10.83 -11.26
N LYS A 84 -11.45 -9.98 -12.13
CA LYS A 84 -11.80 -9.93 -13.56
C LYS A 84 -11.07 -11.01 -14.39
N MET A 85 -10.25 -11.87 -13.78
CA MET A 85 -9.42 -12.89 -14.45
C MET A 85 -8.41 -12.31 -15.45
N GLU A 86 -8.03 -11.03 -15.28
CA GLU A 86 -7.02 -10.34 -16.08
C GLU A 86 -5.61 -10.66 -15.53
N TYR A 87 -5.23 -11.94 -15.54
CA TYR A 87 -4.08 -12.46 -14.80
C TYR A 87 -2.73 -11.84 -15.18
N GLU A 88 -2.51 -11.54 -16.45
CA GLU A 88 -1.29 -10.89 -16.90
C GLU A 88 -1.17 -9.45 -16.37
N LYS A 89 -2.30 -8.71 -16.39
CA LYS A 89 -2.34 -7.37 -15.81
C LYS A 89 -2.11 -7.41 -14.30
N ALA A 90 -2.78 -8.34 -13.61
CA ALA A 90 -2.62 -8.52 -12.17
C ALA A 90 -1.16 -8.82 -11.80
N TYR A 91 -0.49 -9.70 -12.56
CA TYR A 91 0.92 -9.98 -12.37
C TYR A 91 1.78 -8.73 -12.50
N ASN A 92 1.63 -7.97 -13.58
CA ASN A 92 2.42 -6.76 -13.83
C ASN A 92 2.15 -5.67 -12.78
N THR A 93 0.89 -5.56 -12.32
CA THR A 93 0.51 -4.62 -11.27
C THR A 93 1.14 -5.01 -9.93
N LEU A 94 1.16 -6.30 -9.58
CA LEU A 94 1.82 -6.79 -8.36
C LEU A 94 3.34 -6.69 -8.44
N ASP A 95 3.94 -6.97 -9.60
CA ASP A 95 5.38 -6.80 -9.82
C ASP A 95 5.81 -5.34 -9.58
N THR A 96 4.97 -4.38 -9.96
CA THR A 96 5.20 -2.96 -9.66
C THR A 96 5.30 -2.70 -8.16
N VAL A 97 4.55 -3.40 -7.31
CA VAL A 97 4.61 -3.22 -5.85
C VAL A 97 5.99 -3.53 -5.30
N TYR A 98 6.64 -4.60 -5.78
CA TYR A 98 7.98 -5.00 -5.31
C TYR A 98 9.06 -3.98 -5.65
N THR A 99 8.91 -3.24 -6.75
CA THR A 99 9.86 -2.19 -7.13
C THR A 99 9.59 -0.85 -6.46
N LEU A 100 8.37 -0.65 -5.93
CA LEU A 100 7.89 0.64 -5.46
C LEU A 100 8.16 0.89 -3.98
N THR A 101 8.21 -0.17 -3.15
CA THR A 101 8.25 -0.01 -1.70
C THR A 101 8.99 -1.13 -0.97
N ASP A 102 9.58 -0.77 0.18
CA ASP A 102 10.14 -1.72 1.15
C ASP A 102 9.16 -2.01 2.30
N ASN A 103 7.92 -1.49 2.24
CA ASN A 103 6.92 -1.68 3.28
C ASN A 103 6.51 -3.15 3.37
N GLN A 104 6.87 -3.82 4.47
CA GLN A 104 6.71 -5.26 4.63
C GLN A 104 5.23 -5.69 4.60
N LEU A 105 4.31 -4.84 5.06
CA LEU A 105 2.87 -5.15 5.02
C LEU A 105 2.32 -5.12 3.59
N GLU A 106 2.72 -4.12 2.78
CA GLU A 106 2.29 -4.05 1.39
C GLU A 106 2.92 -5.16 0.54
N LEU A 107 4.16 -5.52 0.82
CA LEU A 107 4.81 -6.67 0.19
C LEU A 107 4.16 -8.00 0.61
N LEU A 108 3.72 -8.15 1.87
CA LEU A 108 2.94 -9.32 2.30
C LEU A 108 1.62 -9.43 1.53
N VAL A 109 0.90 -8.32 1.37
CA VAL A 109 -0.36 -8.32 0.59
C VAL A 109 -0.10 -8.69 -0.87
N ALA A 110 1.01 -8.23 -1.47
CA ALA A 110 1.39 -8.60 -2.83
C ALA A 110 1.71 -10.09 -2.94
N ASP A 111 2.52 -10.65 -2.01
CA ASP A 111 2.84 -12.08 -1.98
C ASP A 111 1.56 -12.94 -1.90
N VAL A 112 0.62 -12.57 -1.03
CA VAL A 112 -0.66 -13.30 -0.87
C VAL A 112 -1.50 -13.24 -2.15
N GLN A 113 -1.51 -12.12 -2.84
CA GLN A 113 -2.21 -12.00 -4.13
C GLN A 113 -1.49 -12.77 -5.24
N MET A 114 -0.15 -12.82 -5.25
CA MET A 114 0.62 -13.68 -6.16
C MET A 114 0.33 -15.16 -5.89
N MET A 115 0.20 -15.60 -4.63
CA MET A 115 -0.25 -16.96 -4.32
C MET A 115 -1.62 -17.25 -4.95
N ARG A 116 -2.58 -16.33 -4.82
CA ARG A 116 -3.91 -16.48 -5.43
C ARG A 116 -3.83 -16.57 -6.96
N LEU A 117 -3.01 -15.74 -7.57
CA LEU A 117 -2.77 -15.77 -9.02
C LEU A 117 -2.18 -17.11 -9.46
N CYS A 118 -1.16 -17.60 -8.77
CA CYS A 118 -0.53 -18.89 -9.05
C CYS A 118 -1.51 -20.05 -8.86
N GLN A 119 -2.32 -20.03 -7.81
CA GLN A 119 -3.38 -21.03 -7.58
C GLN A 119 -4.35 -21.09 -8.77
N ARG A 120 -4.84 -19.94 -9.25
CA ARG A 120 -5.78 -19.88 -10.37
C ARG A 120 -5.16 -20.32 -11.71
N GLN A 121 -3.86 -20.24 -11.84
CA GLN A 121 -3.10 -20.64 -13.05
C GLN A 121 -2.43 -22.01 -12.92
N SER A 122 -2.64 -22.73 -11.82
CA SER A 122 -2.01 -24.04 -11.51
C SER A 122 -0.47 -23.99 -11.56
N LYS A 123 0.10 -22.84 -11.16
CA LYS A 123 1.56 -22.62 -11.08
C LYS A 123 2.09 -23.03 -9.72
N ASN A 124 2.16 -24.33 -9.46
CA ASN A 124 2.43 -24.89 -8.12
C ASN A 124 3.79 -24.44 -7.55
N LYS A 125 4.85 -24.45 -8.35
CA LYS A 125 6.18 -24.06 -7.88
C LYS A 125 6.16 -22.59 -7.40
N ASP A 126 5.68 -21.70 -8.25
CA ASP A 126 5.64 -20.27 -7.95
C ASP A 126 4.73 -19.99 -6.72
N PHE A 127 3.64 -20.76 -6.55
CA PHE A 127 2.78 -20.69 -5.38
C PHE A 127 3.57 -20.91 -4.08
N TYR A 128 4.38 -21.99 -4.01
CA TYR A 128 5.19 -22.28 -2.83
C TYR A 128 6.28 -21.26 -2.58
N ASP A 129 6.87 -20.69 -3.63
CA ASP A 129 7.87 -19.64 -3.51
C ASP A 129 7.26 -18.38 -2.88
N PHE A 130 6.08 -17.95 -3.33
CA PHE A 130 5.36 -16.81 -2.72
C PHE A 130 4.83 -17.12 -1.32
N GLN A 131 4.36 -18.35 -1.07
CA GLN A 131 3.93 -18.78 0.26
C GLN A 131 5.08 -18.65 1.27
N TYR A 132 6.27 -19.12 0.91
CA TYR A 132 7.46 -19.02 1.76
C TYR A 132 7.82 -17.55 2.06
N GLN A 133 7.78 -16.68 1.05
CA GLN A 133 8.04 -15.26 1.22
C GLN A 133 7.00 -14.61 2.15
N ALA A 134 5.70 -14.85 1.89
CA ALA A 134 4.60 -14.33 2.71
C ALA A 134 4.72 -14.77 4.16
N GLN A 135 5.02 -16.04 4.43
CA GLN A 135 5.21 -16.57 5.78
C GLN A 135 6.36 -15.87 6.51
N GLY A 136 7.48 -15.65 5.81
CA GLY A 136 8.64 -14.95 6.38
C GLY A 136 8.34 -13.48 6.71
N ARG A 137 7.58 -12.78 5.86
CA ARG A 137 7.14 -11.40 6.12
C ARG A 137 6.14 -11.34 7.27
N LEU A 138 5.15 -12.23 7.26
CA LEU A 138 4.13 -12.29 8.31
C LEU A 138 4.76 -12.45 9.69
N LYS A 139 5.74 -13.37 9.82
CA LYS A 139 6.47 -13.56 11.07
C LYS A 139 7.15 -12.27 11.55
N ARG A 140 7.89 -11.58 10.68
CA ARG A 140 8.57 -10.32 11.02
C ARG A 140 7.59 -9.23 11.44
N ILE A 141 6.47 -9.07 10.72
CA ILE A 141 5.47 -8.04 11.04
C ILE A 141 4.78 -8.35 12.38
N GLN A 142 4.58 -9.63 12.70
CA GLN A 142 3.98 -10.03 13.98
C GLN A 142 4.87 -9.70 15.18
N GLU A 143 6.20 -9.78 15.04
CA GLU A 143 7.16 -9.36 16.07
C GLU A 143 7.02 -7.86 16.40
N GLU A 144 6.67 -7.04 15.40
CA GLU A 144 6.51 -5.59 15.52
C GLU A 144 5.03 -5.14 15.63
N LYS A 145 4.08 -6.07 15.72
CA LYS A 145 2.62 -5.79 15.65
C LYS A 145 2.16 -4.71 16.61
N ASN A 146 2.78 -4.60 17.80
CA ASN A 146 2.36 -3.64 18.82
C ASN A 146 2.66 -2.19 18.42
N THR A 147 3.63 -1.94 17.57
CA THR A 147 4.02 -0.61 17.09
C THR A 147 3.11 -0.11 15.96
N LEU A 148 2.35 -0.99 15.32
CA LEU A 148 1.47 -0.64 14.20
C LEU A 148 0.29 0.21 14.65
N SER A 149 -0.10 1.18 13.81
CA SER A 149 -1.33 1.94 13.99
C SER A 149 -2.56 1.02 13.91
N LYS A 150 -3.70 1.49 14.43
CA LYS A 150 -4.97 0.75 14.35
C LYS A 150 -5.35 0.37 12.91
N ARG A 151 -5.13 1.28 11.96
CA ARG A 151 -5.36 1.05 10.52
C ARG A 151 -4.49 -0.11 10.00
N LEU A 152 -3.19 -0.06 10.25
CA LEU A 152 -2.26 -1.10 9.79
C LEU A 152 -2.49 -2.45 10.47
N LYS A 153 -2.90 -2.46 11.75
CA LYS A 153 -3.31 -3.71 12.44
C LYS A 153 -4.51 -4.37 11.76
N LYS A 154 -5.52 -3.58 11.36
CA LYS A 154 -6.68 -4.09 10.62
C LYS A 154 -6.24 -4.67 9.26
N ARG A 155 -5.35 -3.98 8.55
CA ARG A 155 -4.83 -4.44 7.27
C ARG A 155 -3.99 -5.72 7.40
N LEU A 156 -3.18 -5.83 8.47
CA LEU A 156 -2.43 -7.04 8.77
C LEU A 156 -3.35 -8.25 9.02
N ILE A 157 -4.39 -8.08 9.84
CA ILE A 157 -5.38 -9.15 10.10
C ILE A 157 -5.98 -9.64 8.79
N TYR A 158 -6.31 -8.74 7.87
CA TYR A 158 -6.82 -9.14 6.57
C TYR A 158 -5.79 -9.94 5.77
N ALA A 159 -4.57 -9.45 5.62
CA ALA A 159 -3.52 -10.13 4.87
C ALA A 159 -3.23 -11.53 5.45
N GLU A 160 -3.19 -11.63 6.77
CA GLU A 160 -3.03 -12.89 7.49
C GLU A 160 -4.19 -13.87 7.23
N THR A 161 -5.43 -13.37 7.28
CA THR A 161 -6.63 -14.18 7.01
C THR A 161 -6.61 -14.73 5.58
N GLU A 162 -6.30 -13.88 4.60
CA GLU A 162 -6.19 -14.27 3.19
C GLU A 162 -5.06 -15.28 2.96
N PHE A 163 -3.92 -15.09 3.62
CA PHE A 163 -2.80 -16.03 3.57
C PHE A 163 -3.22 -17.43 4.01
N TYR A 164 -3.87 -17.55 5.17
CA TYR A 164 -4.31 -18.86 5.67
C TYR A 164 -5.45 -19.44 4.83
N LEU A 165 -6.38 -18.63 4.36
CA LEU A 165 -7.46 -19.07 3.49
C LEU A 165 -6.93 -19.66 2.19
N ILE A 166 -6.03 -18.96 1.50
CA ILE A 166 -5.46 -19.41 0.23
C ILE A 166 -4.60 -20.66 0.46
N THR A 167 -3.80 -20.69 1.52
CA THR A 167 -2.99 -21.86 1.89
C THR A 167 -3.86 -23.08 2.13
N SER A 168 -4.92 -22.95 2.94
CA SER A 168 -5.81 -24.06 3.25
C SER A 168 -6.56 -24.59 2.02
N THR A 169 -7.04 -23.70 1.15
CA THR A 169 -7.78 -24.09 -0.07
C THR A 169 -6.89 -24.65 -1.17
N TYR A 170 -5.58 -24.48 -1.09
CA TYR A 170 -4.65 -25.04 -2.07
C TYR A 170 -4.39 -26.53 -1.87
N TYR A 171 -4.50 -27.03 -0.64
CA TYR A 171 -4.24 -28.44 -0.29
C TYR A 171 -5.46 -29.36 -0.41
N PHE A 172 -6.61 -28.83 -0.78
CA PHE A 172 -7.86 -29.58 -1.02
C PHE A 172 -8.33 -29.47 -2.46
#